data_97fd84b0303a1d1804ecf84419631e17
#
_entry.id   97fd84b0303a1d1804ecf84419631e17
#
_cell.length_a   1.000
_cell.length_b   1.000
_cell.length_c   1.000
_cell.angle_alpha   90.00
_cell.angle_beta   90.00
_cell.angle_gamma   90.00
#
_symmetry.space_group_name_H-M   'P 1'
#
loop_
_entity.id
_entity.type
_entity.pdbx_description
1 polymer ?
#
loop_
_entity_poly.entity_id
_entity_poly.type
_entity_poly.pdbx_seq_one_letter_code
_entity_poly.pdbx_strand_id
1 'polypeptide(L)'
;MRRVGLLGALIAAGLGLAAPGPASAVADDDWLGIVNTYRAMSGLAPVSANGTWSAEATAHSCYMLQNGIAHDETPGRPGYTPGGDVAGNSGNVAVSSDVSARARKYIDLWMTGPFHAIGILRHNLTTSGFGLCADAAGAAWKSGATLDVIRGLDSSRPRPTAPIVFPGNGVTIPLDRFVTESPNPRDMCGWRDDPDGVGLPLIVMMPAGVSGASATLTGPNGPIPTCVLHAGNVSDATARAILRADNAVVVLPQDVLAKGAYSATVNSDGGSASWSFNVDPAAPLLPGPPPDLRDTAPVTGPARFDPVDPYRHVD
;
A
#
# COMPACT_ATOMS: atom_id res chain seq x y z
N MET A 1 35.58 60.13 47.44
CA MET A 1 34.65 59.04 47.37
C MET A 1 34.37 58.77 45.93
N ARG A 2 34.98 57.71 45.36
CA ARG A 2 34.80 57.31 43.96
C ARG A 2 33.83 56.14 43.94
N ARG A 3 32.71 56.25 43.22
CA ARG A 3 31.77 55.16 42.99
C ARG A 3 32.20 54.37 41.75
N VAL A 4 32.45 53.12 41.90
CA VAL A 4 32.71 52.13 40.83
C VAL A 4 31.37 51.55 40.41
N GLY A 5 30.97 51.78 39.14
CA GLY A 5 29.80 51.16 38.54
C GLY A 5 30.20 49.82 37.92
N LEU A 6 29.55 48.73 38.35
CA LEU A 6 29.64 47.41 37.71
C LEU A 6 28.67 47.39 36.51
N LEU A 7 29.22 47.24 35.30
CA LEU A 7 28.44 46.84 34.12
C LEU A 7 28.32 45.32 34.11
N GLY A 8 27.10 44.79 34.31
CA GLY A 8 26.78 43.40 34.09
C GLY A 8 26.48 43.15 32.62
N ALA A 9 27.31 42.34 31.95
CA ALA A 9 27.02 41.85 30.59
C ALA A 9 26.06 40.68 30.63
N LEU A 10 24.85 40.86 30.09
CA LEU A 10 23.90 39.78 29.82
C LEU A 10 24.33 39.03 28.55
N ILE A 11 24.81 37.80 28.70
CA ILE A 11 25.04 36.88 27.59
C ILE A 11 23.70 36.21 27.29
N ALA A 12 23.01 36.59 26.21
CA ALA A 12 21.86 35.91 25.66
C ALA A 12 22.36 34.65 24.92
N ALA A 13 22.20 33.47 25.54
CA ALA A 13 22.44 32.22 24.87
C ALA A 13 21.27 31.96 23.90
N GLY A 14 21.47 32.25 22.62
CA GLY A 14 20.55 31.87 21.56
C GLY A 14 20.57 30.36 21.37
N LEU A 15 19.49 29.67 21.78
CA LEU A 15 19.20 28.30 21.35
C LEU A 15 18.89 28.33 19.84
N GLY A 16 19.89 28.07 19.01
CA GLY A 16 19.70 27.81 17.59
C GLY A 16 18.95 26.50 17.43
N LEU A 17 17.66 26.54 17.07
CA LEU A 17 16.95 25.39 16.54
C LEU A 17 17.62 25.00 15.22
N ALA A 18 18.38 23.92 15.21
CA ALA A 18 18.91 23.34 13.98
C ALA A 18 17.73 22.97 13.08
N ALA A 19 17.70 23.47 11.84
CA ALA A 19 16.74 23.04 10.85
C ALA A 19 16.87 21.52 10.64
N PRO A 20 15.78 20.78 10.54
CA PRO A 20 15.84 19.35 10.24
C PRO A 20 16.58 19.17 8.91
N GLY A 21 17.57 18.28 8.89
CA GLY A 21 18.28 17.91 7.66
C GLY A 21 17.31 17.32 6.63
N PRO A 22 17.71 17.25 5.35
CA PRO A 22 16.87 16.63 4.32
C PRO A 22 16.57 15.18 4.72
N ALA A 23 15.29 14.78 4.58
CA ALA A 23 14.86 13.40 4.83
C ALA A 23 15.61 12.45 3.88
N SER A 24 16.22 11.41 4.44
CA SER A 24 16.87 10.36 3.64
C SER A 24 15.83 9.43 3.02
N ALA A 25 16.10 8.94 1.81
CA ALA A 25 15.27 7.92 1.18
C ALA A 25 15.20 6.65 2.04
N VAL A 26 14.05 5.98 2.03
CA VAL A 26 13.86 4.69 2.72
C VAL A 26 14.72 3.63 2.02
N ALA A 27 15.45 2.83 2.80
CA ALA A 27 16.30 1.77 2.27
C ALA A 27 15.45 0.66 1.60
N ASP A 28 15.98 0.04 0.54
CA ASP A 28 15.26 -0.96 -0.26
C ASP A 28 14.93 -2.25 0.52
N ASP A 29 15.64 -2.53 1.62
CA ASP A 29 15.39 -3.66 2.50
C ASP A 29 14.53 -3.31 3.73
N ASP A 30 14.25 -2.03 3.97
CA ASP A 30 13.38 -1.58 5.06
C ASP A 30 11.91 -1.70 4.66
N TRP A 31 11.41 -2.93 4.65
CA TRP A 31 10.03 -3.22 4.27
C TRP A 31 9.01 -2.41 5.08
N LEU A 32 9.24 -2.27 6.39
CA LEU A 32 8.31 -1.57 7.27
C LEU A 32 8.29 -0.06 6.97
N GLY A 33 9.46 0.53 6.76
CA GLY A 33 9.59 1.92 6.34
C GLY A 33 8.93 2.16 4.98
N ILE A 34 9.08 1.25 4.02
CA ILE A 34 8.46 1.36 2.69
C ILE A 34 6.93 1.30 2.80
N VAL A 35 6.38 0.29 3.49
CA VAL A 35 4.93 0.15 3.72
C VAL A 35 4.38 1.40 4.41
N ASN A 36 5.02 1.84 5.49
CA ASN A 36 4.57 3.00 6.25
C ASN A 36 4.69 4.31 5.47
N THR A 37 5.63 4.41 4.54
CA THR A 37 5.72 5.57 3.64
C THR A 37 4.51 5.64 2.70
N TYR A 38 4.14 4.53 2.05
CA TYR A 38 2.94 4.51 1.20
C TYR A 38 1.65 4.77 1.99
N ARG A 39 1.56 4.23 3.21
CA ARG A 39 0.43 4.52 4.11
C ARG A 39 0.37 6.00 4.49
N ALA A 40 1.50 6.61 4.85
CA ALA A 40 1.59 8.03 5.19
C ALA A 40 1.23 8.94 3.99
N MET A 41 1.59 8.55 2.76
CA MET A 41 1.16 9.24 1.54
C MET A 41 -0.36 9.30 1.40
N SER A 42 -1.08 8.34 1.96
CA SER A 42 -2.56 8.31 1.98
C SER A 42 -3.17 8.81 3.29
N GLY A 43 -2.37 9.45 4.17
CA GLY A 43 -2.82 9.97 5.45
C GLY A 43 -3.14 8.89 6.50
N LEU A 44 -2.60 7.67 6.34
CA LEU A 44 -2.88 6.54 7.21
C LEU A 44 -1.83 6.39 8.31
N ALA A 45 -2.27 5.92 9.47
CA ALA A 45 -1.39 5.57 10.57
C ALA A 45 -0.41 4.45 10.18
N PRO A 46 0.83 4.45 10.70
CA PRO A 46 1.79 3.38 10.46
C PRO A 46 1.32 2.06 11.05
N VAL A 47 1.77 0.95 10.45
CA VAL A 47 1.67 -0.39 11.01
C VAL A 47 2.92 -0.72 11.82
N SER A 48 2.80 -1.63 12.80
CA SER A 48 3.91 -2.21 13.53
C SER A 48 4.31 -3.58 12.95
N ALA A 49 5.56 -3.98 13.14
CA ALA A 49 6.04 -5.30 12.72
C ALA A 49 5.68 -6.38 13.76
N ASN A 50 5.27 -7.56 13.27
CA ASN A 50 5.16 -8.78 14.05
C ASN A 50 6.23 -9.78 13.59
N GLY A 51 7.18 -10.10 14.47
CA GLY A 51 8.31 -10.99 14.14
C GLY A 51 7.89 -12.43 13.86
N THR A 52 6.87 -12.95 14.52
CA THR A 52 6.34 -14.30 14.25
C THR A 52 5.72 -14.37 12.86
N TRP A 53 4.88 -13.41 12.52
CA TRP A 53 4.27 -13.35 11.18
C TRP A 53 5.30 -13.12 10.08
N SER A 54 6.37 -12.38 10.38
CA SER A 54 7.49 -12.22 9.42
C SER A 54 8.23 -13.53 9.18
N ALA A 55 8.44 -14.34 10.21
CA ALA A 55 9.06 -15.67 10.06
C ALA A 55 8.15 -16.62 9.25
N GLU A 56 6.85 -16.63 9.52
CA GLU A 56 5.85 -17.39 8.76
C GLU A 56 5.76 -16.93 7.30
N ALA A 57 5.75 -15.62 7.05
CA ALA A 57 5.79 -15.04 5.72
C ALA A 57 7.08 -15.43 4.95
N THR A 58 8.22 -15.52 5.66
CA THR A 58 9.47 -16.01 5.05
C THR A 58 9.36 -17.49 4.67
N ALA A 59 8.76 -18.31 5.53
CA ALA A 59 8.54 -19.74 5.23
C ALA A 59 7.67 -19.90 3.98
N HIS A 60 6.55 -19.16 3.88
CA HIS A 60 5.71 -19.15 2.67
C HIS A 60 6.46 -18.69 1.43
N SER A 61 7.23 -17.62 1.54
CA SER A 61 8.04 -17.12 0.43
C SER A 61 9.02 -18.17 -0.08
N CYS A 62 9.66 -18.93 0.83
CA CYS A 62 10.56 -20.04 0.46
C CYS A 62 9.79 -21.22 -0.17
N TYR A 63 8.59 -21.54 0.32
CA TYR A 63 7.71 -22.56 -0.27
C TYR A 63 7.42 -22.26 -1.74
N MET A 64 7.07 -21.01 -2.07
CA MET A 64 6.79 -20.60 -3.44
C MET A 64 7.97 -20.75 -4.40
N LEU A 65 9.22 -20.67 -3.93
CA LEU A 65 10.40 -20.87 -4.79
C LEU A 65 10.50 -22.30 -5.33
N GLN A 66 9.96 -23.26 -4.61
CA GLN A 66 9.98 -24.67 -4.98
C GLN A 66 8.70 -25.12 -5.70
N ASN A 67 7.56 -24.58 -5.31
CA ASN A 67 6.26 -25.11 -5.69
C ASN A 67 5.48 -24.22 -6.68
N GLY A 68 5.94 -22.98 -6.92
CA GLY A 68 5.22 -21.96 -7.71
C GLY A 68 4.45 -20.98 -6.83
N ILE A 69 3.97 -19.89 -7.44
CA ILE A 69 3.18 -18.89 -6.74
C ILE A 69 1.81 -19.45 -6.38
N ALA A 70 1.44 -19.32 -5.11
CA ALA A 70 0.14 -19.70 -4.57
C ALA A 70 -0.09 -18.98 -3.24
N HIS A 71 -1.33 -18.87 -2.80
CA HIS A 71 -1.65 -18.47 -1.42
C HIS A 71 -1.60 -19.69 -0.48
N ASP A 72 -2.08 -20.85 -0.93
CA ASP A 72 -2.11 -22.08 -0.14
C ASP A 72 -0.79 -22.84 -0.22
N GLU A 73 -0.41 -23.49 0.89
CA GLU A 73 0.63 -24.51 0.90
C GLU A 73 0.00 -25.91 0.98
N THR A 74 0.42 -26.79 0.11
CA THR A 74 -0.06 -28.19 0.13
C THR A 74 0.75 -29.02 1.12
N PRO A 75 0.12 -29.64 2.15
CA PRO A 75 0.82 -30.54 3.07
C PRO A 75 1.59 -31.64 2.35
N GLY A 76 2.84 -31.88 2.79
CA GLY A 76 3.73 -32.88 2.19
C GLY A 76 4.55 -32.39 0.99
N ARG A 77 4.33 -31.19 0.48
CA ARG A 77 5.22 -30.56 -0.49
C ARG A 77 6.49 -30.01 0.17
N PRO A 78 7.61 -29.92 -0.57
CA PRO A 78 8.85 -29.34 -0.03
C PRO A 78 8.61 -27.92 0.52
N GLY A 79 9.07 -27.66 1.74
CA GLY A 79 8.95 -26.36 2.38
C GLY A 79 7.61 -26.08 3.06
N TYR A 80 6.63 -26.98 3.00
CA TYR A 80 5.36 -26.82 3.70
C TYR A 80 5.54 -26.56 5.20
N THR A 81 4.88 -25.54 5.70
CA THR A 81 4.70 -25.29 7.14
C THR A 81 3.29 -24.78 7.44
N PRO A 82 2.66 -25.17 8.58
CA PRO A 82 1.34 -24.62 8.91
C PRO A 82 1.33 -23.09 9.05
N GLY A 83 2.42 -22.51 9.56
CA GLY A 83 2.54 -21.06 9.68
C GLY A 83 2.72 -20.38 8.33
N GLY A 84 3.45 -21.00 7.40
CA GLY A 84 3.60 -20.52 6.02
C GLY A 84 2.26 -20.50 5.29
N ASP A 85 1.49 -21.57 5.40
CA ASP A 85 0.14 -21.66 4.82
C ASP A 85 -0.77 -20.52 5.34
N VAL A 86 -0.78 -20.31 6.66
CA VAL A 86 -1.52 -19.17 7.25
C VAL A 86 -1.02 -17.83 6.71
N ALA A 87 0.29 -17.64 6.57
CA ALA A 87 0.86 -16.38 6.08
C ALA A 87 0.50 -16.12 4.61
N GLY A 88 0.57 -17.15 3.75
CA GLY A 88 0.18 -17.05 2.35
C GLY A 88 -1.28 -16.64 2.18
N ASN A 89 -2.16 -17.29 2.95
CA ASN A 89 -3.61 -17.02 2.96
C ASN A 89 -3.99 -15.68 3.61
N SER A 90 -3.05 -15.05 4.33
CA SER A 90 -3.30 -13.77 5.02
C SER A 90 -2.68 -12.57 4.32
N GLY A 91 -2.11 -12.72 3.14
CA GLY A 91 -1.27 -11.65 2.62
C GLY A 91 -1.20 -11.52 1.11
N ASN A 92 -0.47 -10.49 0.72
CA ASN A 92 0.02 -10.30 -0.64
C ASN A 92 1.20 -11.24 -0.88
N VAL A 93 1.22 -11.93 -2.01
CA VAL A 93 2.30 -12.84 -2.41
C VAL A 93 2.85 -12.46 -3.79
N ALA A 94 4.14 -12.60 -4.00
CA ALA A 94 4.76 -12.41 -5.29
C ALA A 94 6.08 -13.17 -5.42
N VAL A 95 6.49 -13.48 -6.66
CA VAL A 95 7.72 -14.18 -6.97
C VAL A 95 8.49 -13.49 -8.09
N SER A 96 9.79 -13.78 -8.21
CA SER A 96 10.65 -13.19 -9.24
C SER A 96 11.76 -14.16 -9.66
N SER A 97 12.21 -14.04 -10.92
CA SER A 97 13.43 -14.69 -11.41
C SER A 97 14.72 -13.97 -10.98
N ASP A 98 14.61 -12.80 -10.37
CA ASP A 98 15.74 -12.01 -9.87
C ASP A 98 16.05 -12.41 -8.42
N VAL A 99 17.16 -13.12 -8.21
CA VAL A 99 17.62 -13.54 -6.90
C VAL A 99 18.05 -12.38 -6.00
N SER A 100 18.37 -11.23 -6.57
CA SER A 100 18.80 -10.02 -5.85
C SER A 100 17.65 -9.09 -5.47
N ALA A 101 16.41 -9.47 -5.76
CA ALA A 101 15.23 -8.66 -5.45
C ALA A 101 15.16 -8.33 -3.95
N ARG A 102 14.85 -7.07 -3.65
CA ARG A 102 14.73 -6.51 -2.31
C ARG A 102 13.27 -6.26 -1.94
N ALA A 103 13.00 -5.96 -0.69
CA ALA A 103 11.65 -5.68 -0.20
C ALA A 103 10.92 -4.62 -1.03
N ARG A 104 11.62 -3.54 -1.42
CA ARG A 104 11.07 -2.47 -2.28
C ARG A 104 10.44 -3.01 -3.54
N LYS A 105 11.11 -3.91 -4.28
CA LYS A 105 10.61 -4.46 -5.55
C LYS A 105 9.21 -5.07 -5.39
N TYR A 106 8.99 -5.79 -4.31
CA TYR A 106 7.71 -6.47 -4.05
C TYR A 106 6.65 -5.51 -3.57
N ILE A 107 7.01 -4.60 -2.66
CA ILE A 107 6.04 -3.63 -2.12
C ILE A 107 5.63 -2.63 -3.21
N ASP A 108 6.57 -2.13 -4.01
CA ASP A 108 6.27 -1.27 -5.16
C ASP A 108 5.37 -2.02 -6.17
N LEU A 109 5.66 -3.30 -6.47
CA LEU A 109 4.80 -4.13 -7.32
C LEU A 109 3.36 -4.18 -6.77
N TRP A 110 3.18 -4.49 -5.49
CA TRP A 110 1.84 -4.54 -4.87
C TRP A 110 1.16 -3.17 -4.85
N MET A 111 1.92 -2.08 -4.71
CA MET A 111 1.34 -0.73 -4.78
C MET A 111 0.94 -0.31 -6.20
N THR A 112 1.46 -0.98 -7.24
CA THR A 112 0.98 -0.79 -8.62
C THR A 112 -0.27 -1.62 -8.92
N GLY A 113 -0.55 -2.67 -8.16
CA GLY A 113 -1.74 -3.52 -8.29
C GLY A 113 -2.84 -3.07 -7.32
N PRO A 114 -4.01 -2.61 -7.82
CA PRO A 114 -5.00 -1.99 -6.95
C PRO A 114 -5.56 -2.94 -5.88
N PHE A 115 -5.74 -4.24 -6.17
CA PHE A 115 -6.31 -5.19 -5.21
C PHE A 115 -5.31 -5.54 -4.10
N HIS A 116 -4.00 -5.59 -4.40
CA HIS A 116 -2.95 -5.74 -3.40
C HIS A 116 -2.74 -4.44 -2.60
N ALA A 117 -2.74 -3.30 -3.28
CA ALA A 117 -2.55 -1.99 -2.63
C ALA A 117 -3.67 -1.67 -1.64
N ILE A 118 -4.93 -2.01 -1.95
CA ILE A 118 -6.07 -1.84 -1.02
C ILE A 118 -5.77 -2.53 0.32
N GLY A 119 -5.23 -3.75 0.31
CA GLY A 119 -4.85 -4.47 1.54
C GLY A 119 -3.86 -3.68 2.39
N ILE A 120 -2.82 -3.11 1.76
CA ILE A 120 -1.80 -2.29 2.42
C ILE A 120 -2.38 -0.98 2.98
N LEU A 121 -3.36 -0.42 2.29
CA LEU A 121 -3.97 0.90 2.58
C LEU A 121 -5.19 0.82 3.50
N ARG A 122 -5.57 -0.33 4.04
CA ARG A 122 -6.68 -0.41 4.99
C ARG A 122 -6.45 0.46 6.21
N HIS A 123 -7.44 1.29 6.55
CA HIS A 123 -7.36 2.23 7.68
C HIS A 123 -7.14 1.52 9.02
N ASN A 124 -7.67 0.31 9.16
CA ASN A 124 -7.64 -0.50 10.36
C ASN A 124 -6.54 -1.57 10.38
N LEU A 125 -5.62 -1.59 9.41
CA LEU A 125 -4.42 -2.40 9.49
C LEU A 125 -3.45 -1.75 10.47
N THR A 126 -3.12 -2.44 11.56
CA THR A 126 -2.29 -1.94 12.67
C THR A 126 -0.97 -2.67 12.83
N THR A 127 -0.92 -3.92 12.37
CA THR A 127 0.23 -4.81 12.54
C THR A 127 0.38 -5.62 11.25
N SER A 128 1.61 -5.91 10.86
CA SER A 128 1.93 -6.68 9.65
C SER A 128 3.17 -7.53 9.88
N GLY A 129 3.41 -8.49 8.98
CA GLY A 129 4.63 -9.27 8.90
C GLY A 129 5.05 -9.37 7.44
N PHE A 130 6.34 -9.24 7.17
CA PHE A 130 6.91 -9.37 5.83
C PHE A 130 8.00 -10.42 5.84
N GLY A 131 7.99 -11.31 4.86
CA GLY A 131 9.03 -12.28 4.63
C GLY A 131 9.50 -12.27 3.18
N LEU A 132 10.82 -12.31 3.01
CA LEU A 132 11.48 -12.46 1.72
C LEU A 132 12.36 -13.71 1.76
N CYS A 133 12.30 -14.52 0.72
CA CYS A 133 13.19 -15.65 0.50
C CYS A 133 13.87 -15.50 -0.86
N ALA A 134 15.17 -15.80 -0.92
CA ALA A 134 15.94 -15.82 -2.16
C ALA A 134 16.80 -17.07 -2.20
N ASP A 135 16.70 -17.83 -3.28
CA ASP A 135 17.48 -19.05 -3.51
C ASP A 135 17.76 -19.20 -5.01
N ALA A 136 19.04 -19.09 -5.38
CA ALA A 136 19.49 -19.29 -6.75
C ALA A 136 19.19 -20.71 -7.29
N ALA A 137 19.05 -21.68 -6.40
CA ALA A 137 18.68 -23.06 -6.71
C ALA A 137 17.16 -23.31 -6.74
N GLY A 138 16.33 -22.31 -6.42
CA GLY A 138 14.87 -22.42 -6.46
C GLY A 138 14.37 -23.02 -7.78
N ALA A 139 13.49 -24.02 -7.70
CA ALA A 139 13.07 -24.79 -8.86
C ALA A 139 12.13 -24.02 -9.78
N ALA A 140 11.16 -23.30 -9.19
CA ALA A 140 10.17 -22.51 -9.92
C ALA A 140 10.57 -21.02 -10.03
N TRP A 141 11.05 -20.43 -8.93
CA TRP A 141 11.41 -19.03 -8.84
C TRP A 141 12.72 -18.82 -8.07
N LYS A 142 13.35 -17.66 -8.21
CA LYS A 142 14.64 -17.34 -7.57
C LYS A 142 14.51 -16.45 -6.33
N SER A 143 13.42 -15.72 -6.22
CA SER A 143 13.05 -14.98 -5.01
C SER A 143 11.54 -14.87 -4.91
N GLY A 144 11.04 -14.67 -3.70
CA GLY A 144 9.63 -14.48 -3.41
C GLY A 144 9.43 -13.68 -2.14
N ALA A 145 8.28 -13.03 -2.02
CA ALA A 145 7.92 -12.27 -0.85
C ALA A 145 6.43 -12.45 -0.49
N THR A 146 6.14 -12.31 0.80
CA THR A 146 4.81 -12.37 1.40
C THR A 146 4.67 -11.23 2.38
N LEU A 147 3.55 -10.49 2.33
CA LEU A 147 3.23 -9.39 3.25
C LEU A 147 1.83 -9.62 3.83
N ASP A 148 1.74 -9.77 5.15
CA ASP A 148 0.46 -9.93 5.84
C ASP A 148 -0.34 -8.62 5.83
N VAL A 149 -1.56 -8.67 5.29
CA VAL A 149 -2.46 -7.51 5.21
C VAL A 149 -3.83 -7.80 5.83
N ILE A 150 -3.97 -8.94 6.53
CA ILE A 150 -5.24 -9.44 7.06
C ILE A 150 -5.19 -9.61 8.58
N ARG A 151 -4.25 -10.37 9.13
CA ARG A 151 -4.21 -10.74 10.56
C ARG A 151 -4.11 -9.53 11.50
N GLY A 152 -3.52 -8.44 11.03
CA GLY A 152 -3.37 -7.20 11.80
C GLY A 152 -4.52 -6.21 11.70
N LEU A 153 -5.66 -6.62 11.14
CA LEU A 153 -6.84 -5.76 11.06
C LEU A 153 -7.49 -5.62 12.44
N ASP A 154 -7.69 -4.38 12.85
CA ASP A 154 -8.39 -4.03 14.10
C ASP A 154 -9.83 -3.62 13.78
N SER A 155 -10.77 -4.54 14.01
CA SER A 155 -12.19 -4.33 13.77
C SER A 155 -12.84 -3.28 14.69
N SER A 156 -12.15 -2.88 15.76
CA SER A 156 -12.65 -1.83 16.67
C SER A 156 -12.43 -0.41 16.12
N ARG A 157 -11.56 -0.24 15.13
CA ARG A 157 -11.31 1.06 14.50
C ARG A 157 -12.47 1.45 13.59
N PRO A 158 -13.09 2.62 13.84
CA PRO A 158 -14.18 3.09 13.00
C PRO A 158 -13.67 3.40 11.59
N ARG A 159 -14.56 3.27 10.61
CA ARG A 159 -14.25 3.76 9.25
C ARG A 159 -14.03 5.27 9.28
N PRO A 160 -13.05 5.77 8.50
CA PRO A 160 -12.86 7.19 8.30
C PRO A 160 -14.13 7.85 7.74
N THR A 161 -14.42 9.06 8.18
CA THR A 161 -15.54 9.88 7.68
C THR A 161 -15.21 10.60 6.37
N ALA A 162 -13.93 10.67 6.01
CA ALA A 162 -13.44 11.19 4.73
C ALA A 162 -12.87 10.07 3.86
N PRO A 163 -12.90 10.19 2.52
CA PRO A 163 -12.27 9.24 1.62
C PRO A 163 -10.77 9.14 1.86
N ILE A 164 -10.23 7.90 1.78
CA ILE A 164 -8.79 7.65 1.68
C ILE A 164 -8.45 7.59 0.20
N VAL A 165 -7.44 8.33 -0.24
CA VAL A 165 -7.01 8.37 -1.64
C VAL A 165 -5.56 7.94 -1.80
N PHE A 166 -5.26 7.20 -2.87
CA PHE A 166 -3.92 6.86 -3.30
C PHE A 166 -3.77 7.09 -4.81
N PRO A 167 -2.70 7.75 -5.26
CA PRO A 167 -1.74 8.53 -4.47
C PRO A 167 -2.44 9.61 -3.65
N GLY A 168 -1.90 9.97 -2.47
CA GLY A 168 -2.51 10.94 -1.58
C GLY A 168 -2.48 12.38 -2.11
N ASN A 169 -3.23 13.25 -1.48
CA ASN A 169 -3.28 14.65 -1.90
C ASN A 169 -1.95 15.38 -1.66
N GLY A 170 -1.45 16.05 -2.68
CA GLY A 170 -0.22 16.86 -2.66
C GLY A 170 1.08 16.04 -2.68
N VAL A 171 1.04 14.69 -2.73
CA VAL A 171 2.25 13.86 -2.72
C VAL A 171 2.91 13.77 -4.09
N THR A 172 4.21 13.46 -4.10
CA THR A 172 4.93 12.99 -5.30
C THR A 172 5.17 11.50 -5.16
N ILE A 173 4.75 10.72 -6.19
CA ILE A 173 4.89 9.27 -6.20
C ILE A 173 5.87 8.82 -7.30
N PRO A 174 6.76 7.85 -7.00
CA PRO A 174 7.70 7.31 -8.01
C PRO A 174 7.10 6.24 -8.92
N LEU A 175 5.85 5.85 -8.70
CA LEU A 175 5.14 4.87 -9.51
C LEU A 175 4.34 5.57 -10.61
N ASP A 176 4.39 5.06 -11.83
CA ASP A 176 3.75 5.67 -13.00
C ASP A 176 2.78 4.75 -13.74
N ARG A 177 2.80 3.45 -13.45
CA ARG A 177 2.04 2.44 -14.21
C ARG A 177 1.59 1.26 -13.36
N PHE A 178 0.58 0.56 -13.81
CA PHE A 178 0.27 -0.80 -13.41
C PHE A 178 1.31 -1.77 -14.00
N VAL A 179 1.72 -2.75 -13.22
CA VAL A 179 2.67 -3.78 -13.67
C VAL A 179 1.94 -5.10 -13.90
N THR A 180 1.50 -5.76 -12.83
CA THR A 180 0.76 -7.01 -12.91
C THR A 180 0.11 -7.35 -11.56
N GLU A 181 -1.02 -8.01 -11.60
CA GLU A 181 -1.63 -8.70 -10.44
C GLU A 181 -2.68 -9.71 -10.93
N SER A 182 -3.17 -10.54 -10.01
CA SER A 182 -4.34 -11.41 -10.22
C SER A 182 -5.33 -11.19 -9.06
N PRO A 183 -6.64 -10.91 -9.35
CA PRO A 183 -7.22 -10.74 -10.69
C PRO A 183 -6.70 -9.47 -11.39
N ASN A 184 -6.64 -9.50 -12.73
CA ASN A 184 -6.05 -8.42 -13.51
C ASN A 184 -7.08 -7.32 -13.84
N PRO A 185 -6.92 -6.06 -13.36
CA PRO A 185 -7.87 -4.99 -13.62
C PRO A 185 -7.98 -4.60 -15.11
N ARG A 186 -6.92 -4.82 -15.91
CA ARG A 186 -6.96 -4.55 -17.37
C ARG A 186 -8.00 -5.41 -18.07
N ASP A 187 -8.20 -6.65 -17.63
CA ASP A 187 -9.20 -7.56 -18.20
C ASP A 187 -10.62 -7.03 -17.98
N MET A 188 -10.85 -6.41 -16.82
CA MET A 188 -12.13 -5.84 -16.45
C MET A 188 -12.45 -4.56 -17.23
N CYS A 189 -11.41 -3.88 -17.74
CA CYS A 189 -11.51 -2.68 -18.56
C CYS A 189 -11.50 -2.97 -20.08
N GLY A 190 -11.29 -4.22 -20.48
CA GLY A 190 -11.14 -4.57 -21.90
C GLY A 190 -9.79 -4.14 -22.50
N TRP A 191 -8.78 -3.89 -21.67
CA TRP A 191 -7.46 -3.37 -22.07
C TRP A 191 -6.33 -4.41 -21.92
N ARG A 192 -6.68 -5.69 -21.93
CA ARG A 192 -5.71 -6.80 -21.74
C ARG A 192 -4.51 -6.72 -22.69
N ASP A 193 -4.80 -6.46 -23.95
CA ASP A 193 -3.84 -6.55 -25.06
C ASP A 193 -3.26 -5.19 -25.46
N ASP A 194 -3.44 -4.16 -24.61
CA ASP A 194 -2.84 -2.84 -24.89
C ASP A 194 -1.31 -2.94 -24.73
N PRO A 195 -0.54 -2.78 -25.84
CA PRO A 195 0.91 -2.94 -25.81
C PRO A 195 1.62 -1.83 -25.05
N ASP A 196 1.01 -0.65 -24.95
CA ASP A 196 1.62 0.52 -24.30
C ASP A 196 1.51 0.46 -22.79
N GLY A 197 0.70 -0.46 -22.26
CA GLY A 197 0.42 -0.61 -20.84
C GLY A 197 -0.61 0.40 -20.37
N VAL A 198 -0.87 0.41 -19.06
CA VAL A 198 -1.82 1.32 -18.41
C VAL A 198 -1.14 2.04 -17.24
N GLY A 199 -1.68 3.19 -16.88
CA GLY A 199 -1.14 4.03 -15.83
C GLY A 199 -1.29 3.43 -14.42
N LEU A 200 -0.65 4.07 -13.45
CA LEU A 200 -0.79 3.72 -12.04
C LEU A 200 -2.26 3.81 -11.64
N PRO A 201 -2.86 2.74 -11.10
CA PRO A 201 -4.23 2.78 -10.60
C PRO A 201 -4.37 3.78 -9.44
N LEU A 202 -5.39 4.64 -9.51
CA LEU A 202 -5.78 5.46 -8.38
C LEU A 202 -6.80 4.70 -7.55
N ILE A 203 -6.67 4.74 -6.25
CA ILE A 203 -7.56 4.04 -5.31
C ILE A 203 -8.26 5.07 -4.44
N VAL A 204 -9.57 4.94 -4.29
CA VAL A 204 -10.38 5.74 -3.37
C VAL A 204 -11.21 4.81 -2.52
N MET A 205 -10.94 4.75 -1.22
CA MET A 205 -11.79 4.03 -0.27
C MET A 205 -12.78 5.01 0.35
N MET A 206 -14.06 4.81 0.08
CA MET A 206 -15.15 5.71 0.48
C MET A 206 -15.62 5.44 1.91
N PRO A 207 -16.18 6.45 2.58
CA PRO A 207 -16.79 6.28 3.91
C PRO A 207 -17.96 5.29 3.92
N ALA A 208 -18.70 5.20 2.83
CA ALA A 208 -19.86 4.35 2.69
C ALA A 208 -19.74 3.41 1.48
N GLY A 209 -20.61 2.38 1.40
CA GLY A 209 -20.60 1.40 0.34
C GLY A 209 -20.80 2.03 -1.04
N VAL A 210 -20.13 1.47 -2.06
CA VAL A 210 -20.16 1.95 -3.43
C VAL A 210 -20.81 0.91 -4.34
N SER A 211 -21.87 1.33 -5.05
CA SER A 211 -22.53 0.55 -6.10
C SER A 211 -22.46 1.24 -7.48
N GLY A 212 -22.14 2.53 -7.51
CA GLY A 212 -21.95 3.33 -8.72
C GLY A 212 -20.87 4.39 -8.54
N ALA A 213 -19.99 4.57 -9.53
CA ALA A 213 -18.96 5.59 -9.51
C ALA A 213 -18.62 6.11 -10.90
N SER A 214 -18.09 7.33 -10.92
CA SER A 214 -17.48 7.98 -12.10
C SER A 214 -16.21 8.70 -11.69
N ALA A 215 -15.29 8.89 -12.62
CA ALA A 215 -14.05 9.61 -12.38
C ALA A 215 -13.65 10.52 -13.54
N THR A 216 -12.84 11.53 -13.21
CA THR A 216 -12.08 12.33 -14.17
C THR A 216 -10.63 12.38 -13.71
N LEU A 217 -9.71 12.29 -14.65
CA LEU A 217 -8.28 12.44 -14.42
C LEU A 217 -7.71 13.40 -15.47
N THR A 218 -6.98 14.43 -15.01
CA THR A 218 -6.26 15.35 -15.86
C THR A 218 -4.80 15.34 -15.49
N GLY A 219 -3.94 15.15 -16.47
CA GLY A 219 -2.49 15.14 -16.32
C GLY A 219 -1.82 16.32 -17.01
N PRO A 220 -0.49 16.36 -17.09
CA PRO A 220 0.27 17.46 -17.67
C PRO A 220 -0.06 17.73 -19.14
N ASN A 221 -0.54 16.70 -19.87
CA ASN A 221 -0.89 16.79 -21.28
C ASN A 221 -2.41 16.88 -21.54
N GLY A 222 -3.22 17.07 -20.51
CA GLY A 222 -4.67 17.19 -20.60
C GLY A 222 -5.44 16.00 -20.00
N PRO A 223 -6.74 15.86 -20.35
CA PRO A 223 -7.58 14.77 -19.84
C PRO A 223 -7.07 13.39 -20.24
N ILE A 224 -7.14 12.42 -19.34
CA ILE A 224 -6.73 11.05 -19.56
C ILE A 224 -7.97 10.14 -19.52
N PRO A 225 -8.20 9.28 -20.52
CA PRO A 225 -9.25 8.27 -20.48
C PRO A 225 -9.03 7.32 -19.30
N THR A 226 -10.11 7.00 -18.58
CA THR A 226 -10.06 6.14 -17.40
C THR A 226 -11.13 5.07 -17.45
N CYS A 227 -10.80 3.88 -16.92
CA CYS A 227 -11.76 2.85 -16.57
C CYS A 227 -11.99 2.90 -15.06
N VAL A 228 -13.27 2.86 -14.65
CA VAL A 228 -13.66 2.96 -13.24
C VAL A 228 -14.23 1.63 -12.79
N LEU A 229 -13.58 1.00 -11.79
CA LEU A 229 -13.98 -0.28 -11.23
C LEU A 229 -14.50 -0.09 -9.81
N HIS A 230 -15.62 -0.73 -9.52
CA HIS A 230 -16.24 -0.75 -8.19
C HIS A 230 -17.06 -2.04 -8.02
N ALA A 231 -17.51 -2.35 -6.82
CA ALA A 231 -18.20 -3.61 -6.52
C ALA A 231 -19.47 -3.85 -7.36
N GLY A 232 -20.07 -2.78 -7.90
CA GLY A 232 -21.31 -2.86 -8.71
C GLY A 232 -21.07 -3.22 -10.19
N ASN A 233 -19.86 -3.07 -10.73
CA ASN A 233 -19.58 -3.29 -12.16
C ASN A 233 -18.52 -4.36 -12.45
N VAL A 234 -17.85 -4.91 -11.44
CA VAL A 234 -16.82 -5.94 -11.59
C VAL A 234 -17.46 -7.32 -11.53
N SER A 235 -17.17 -8.18 -12.54
CA SER A 235 -17.70 -9.55 -12.61
C SER A 235 -16.83 -10.57 -11.84
N ASP A 236 -15.50 -10.33 -11.74
CA ASP A 236 -14.61 -11.18 -10.97
C ASP A 236 -15.00 -11.19 -9.49
N ALA A 237 -15.13 -12.40 -8.90
CA ALA A 237 -15.66 -12.55 -7.55
C ALA A 237 -14.70 -12.01 -6.47
N THR A 238 -13.40 -12.25 -6.65
CA THR A 238 -12.35 -11.82 -5.72
C THR A 238 -12.20 -10.29 -5.74
N ALA A 239 -12.06 -9.71 -6.93
CA ALA A 239 -11.98 -8.26 -7.09
C ALA A 239 -13.23 -7.57 -6.51
N ARG A 240 -14.43 -8.11 -6.79
CA ARG A 240 -15.70 -7.58 -6.26
C ARG A 240 -15.77 -7.66 -4.73
N ALA A 241 -15.29 -8.75 -4.14
CA ALA A 241 -15.26 -8.92 -2.68
C ALA A 241 -14.35 -7.87 -2.03
N ILE A 242 -13.13 -7.66 -2.57
CA ILE A 242 -12.19 -6.66 -2.10
C ILE A 242 -12.80 -5.25 -2.21
N LEU A 243 -13.28 -4.87 -3.39
CA LEU A 243 -13.89 -3.55 -3.60
C LEU A 243 -15.07 -3.27 -2.67
N ARG A 244 -15.90 -4.30 -2.40
CA ARG A 244 -17.05 -4.19 -1.49
C ARG A 244 -16.62 -4.05 -0.04
N ALA A 245 -15.65 -4.85 0.42
CA ALA A 245 -15.21 -4.85 1.82
C ALA A 245 -14.58 -3.51 2.22
N ASP A 246 -13.87 -2.89 1.30
CA ASP A 246 -13.14 -1.64 1.55
C ASP A 246 -13.87 -0.39 1.00
N ASN A 247 -15.12 -0.53 0.47
CA ASN A 247 -15.86 0.53 -0.21
C ASN A 247 -15.01 1.22 -1.29
N ALA A 248 -14.23 0.44 -2.02
CA ALA A 248 -13.20 0.96 -2.89
C ALA A 248 -13.71 1.23 -4.31
N VAL A 249 -13.19 2.31 -4.88
CA VAL A 249 -13.23 2.64 -6.31
C VAL A 249 -11.80 2.63 -6.82
N VAL A 250 -11.56 1.93 -7.92
CA VAL A 250 -10.29 1.93 -8.65
C VAL A 250 -10.47 2.70 -9.94
N VAL A 251 -9.61 3.69 -10.18
CA VAL A 251 -9.56 4.44 -11.42
C VAL A 251 -8.30 4.02 -12.15
N LEU A 252 -8.44 3.26 -13.23
CA LEU A 252 -7.33 2.79 -14.06
C LEU A 252 -7.14 3.76 -15.23
N PRO A 253 -6.02 4.51 -15.31
CA PRO A 253 -5.71 5.36 -16.47
C PRO A 253 -5.33 4.51 -17.67
N GLN A 254 -5.79 4.89 -18.86
CA GLN A 254 -5.48 4.14 -20.08
C GLN A 254 -4.00 4.24 -20.45
N ASP A 255 -3.38 5.41 -20.21
CA ASP A 255 -1.99 5.66 -20.57
C ASP A 255 -1.08 5.61 -19.35
N VAL A 256 0.17 5.15 -19.52
CA VAL A 256 1.23 5.29 -18.52
C VAL A 256 1.37 6.78 -18.12
N LEU A 257 1.45 7.05 -16.84
CA LEU A 257 1.45 8.42 -16.33
C LEU A 257 2.81 9.10 -16.60
N ALA A 258 2.80 10.15 -17.40
CA ALA A 258 3.99 10.98 -17.63
C ALA A 258 4.41 11.70 -16.35
N LYS A 259 5.69 12.06 -16.22
CA LYS A 259 6.15 12.94 -15.14
C LYS A 259 5.39 14.26 -15.16
N GLY A 260 4.80 14.66 -14.03
CA GLY A 260 4.08 15.92 -13.90
C GLY A 260 2.97 15.91 -12.86
N ALA A 261 2.20 16.99 -12.85
CA ALA A 261 1.09 17.20 -11.92
C ALA A 261 -0.22 16.60 -12.48
N TYR A 262 -1.00 16.03 -11.58
CA TYR A 262 -2.31 15.42 -11.87
C TYR A 262 -3.38 15.95 -10.94
N SER A 263 -4.61 16.05 -11.46
CA SER A 263 -5.81 16.27 -10.67
C SER A 263 -6.83 15.17 -10.97
N ALA A 264 -7.43 14.63 -9.93
CA ALA A 264 -8.42 13.57 -10.02
C ALA A 264 -9.68 13.94 -9.25
N THR A 265 -10.83 13.52 -9.77
CA THR A 265 -12.12 13.60 -9.07
C THR A 265 -12.83 12.26 -9.23
N VAL A 266 -13.33 11.71 -8.13
CA VAL A 266 -14.19 10.54 -8.09
C VAL A 266 -15.49 10.90 -7.41
N ASN A 267 -16.61 10.61 -8.08
CA ASN A 267 -17.95 10.76 -7.53
C ASN A 267 -18.59 9.37 -7.45
N SER A 268 -19.20 9.04 -6.33
CA SER A 268 -19.92 7.78 -6.11
C SER A 268 -21.12 8.00 -5.20
N ASP A 269 -21.96 6.98 -5.10
CA ASP A 269 -23.04 6.92 -4.10
C ASP A 269 -22.51 6.76 -2.66
N GLY A 270 -21.26 6.35 -2.47
CA GLY A 270 -20.59 6.26 -1.16
C GLY A 270 -19.87 7.53 -0.73
N GLY A 271 -19.80 8.56 -1.57
CA GLY A 271 -19.12 9.81 -1.33
C GLY A 271 -18.39 10.36 -2.55
N SER A 272 -17.66 11.47 -2.37
CA SER A 272 -16.83 12.06 -3.42
C SER A 272 -15.45 12.46 -2.90
N ALA A 273 -14.45 12.44 -3.79
CA ALA A 273 -13.09 12.90 -3.53
C ALA A 273 -12.56 13.72 -4.71
N SER A 274 -11.87 14.82 -4.41
CA SER A 274 -11.10 15.59 -5.41
C SER A 274 -9.74 15.91 -4.79
N TRP A 275 -8.67 15.58 -5.51
CA TRP A 275 -7.32 15.76 -5.01
C TRP A 275 -6.33 15.98 -6.15
N SER A 276 -5.10 16.33 -5.82
CA SER A 276 -3.99 16.46 -6.77
C SER A 276 -2.76 15.70 -6.26
N PHE A 277 -1.91 15.23 -7.18
CA PHE A 277 -0.66 14.58 -6.88
C PHE A 277 0.35 14.81 -8.00
N ASN A 278 1.61 14.44 -7.78
CA ASN A 278 2.65 14.48 -8.81
C ASN A 278 3.19 13.08 -9.07
N VAL A 279 3.52 12.80 -10.32
CA VAL A 279 4.26 11.60 -10.73
C VAL A 279 5.68 12.02 -11.09
N ASP A 280 6.67 11.37 -10.47
CA ASP A 280 8.07 11.50 -10.84
C ASP A 280 8.79 10.17 -10.62
N PRO A 281 8.97 9.32 -11.66
CA PRO A 281 9.63 8.03 -11.53
C PRO A 281 11.08 8.09 -11.01
N ALA A 282 11.69 9.27 -11.06
CA ALA A 282 13.04 9.50 -10.50
C ALA A 282 13.03 9.99 -9.04
N ALA A 283 11.85 10.29 -8.48
CA ALA A 283 11.76 10.75 -7.09
C ALA A 283 12.14 9.63 -6.12
N PRO A 284 12.92 9.94 -5.06
CA PRO A 284 13.14 8.98 -3.99
C PRO A 284 11.84 8.74 -3.20
N LEU A 285 11.65 7.52 -2.71
CA LEU A 285 10.59 7.25 -1.73
C LEU A 285 11.04 7.83 -0.38
N LEU A 286 10.50 8.97 -0.02
CA LEU A 286 10.81 9.66 1.23
C LEU A 286 9.82 9.23 2.32
N PRO A 287 10.26 9.11 3.59
CA PRO A 287 9.35 8.90 4.71
C PRO A 287 8.26 9.98 4.68
N GLY A 288 7.01 9.54 4.76
CA GLY A 288 5.88 10.46 4.87
C GLY A 288 5.93 11.27 6.17
N PRO A 289 5.25 12.44 6.24
CA PRO A 289 5.08 13.13 7.51
C PRO A 289 4.39 12.19 8.50
N PRO A 290 4.72 12.26 9.81
CA PRO A 290 4.01 11.47 10.80
C PRO A 290 2.51 11.80 10.72
N PRO A 291 1.63 10.78 10.84
CA PRO A 291 0.19 11.02 10.81
C PRO A 291 -0.18 11.98 11.95
N ASP A 292 -1.12 12.88 11.68
CA ASP A 292 -1.70 13.71 12.73
C ASP A 292 -2.56 12.83 13.64
N LEU A 293 -1.98 12.39 14.74
CA LEU A 293 -2.62 11.47 15.69
C LEU A 293 -3.72 12.11 16.56
N ARG A 294 -4.07 13.38 16.32
CA ARG A 294 -5.07 14.11 17.12
C ARG A 294 -6.48 13.52 17.03
N ASP A 295 -6.77 12.73 15.97
CA ASP A 295 -8.06 12.05 15.78
C ASP A 295 -8.07 10.56 16.19
N THR A 296 -7.00 10.04 16.79
CA THR A 296 -6.96 8.64 17.26
C THR A 296 -7.38 8.56 18.72
N ALA A 297 -8.62 8.11 18.97
CA ALA A 297 -9.02 7.70 20.29
C ALA A 297 -8.21 6.47 20.75
N PRO A 298 -7.79 6.38 22.04
CA PRO A 298 -7.06 5.20 22.52
C PRO A 298 -7.93 3.94 22.42
N VAL A 299 -7.38 2.90 21.81
CA VAL A 299 -8.06 1.60 21.68
C VAL A 299 -8.03 0.89 23.04
N THR A 300 -9.19 0.76 23.69
CA THR A 300 -9.35 -0.04 24.91
C THR A 300 -10.26 -1.22 24.61
N GLY A 301 -9.68 -2.42 24.40
CA GLY A 301 -10.42 -3.69 24.26
C GLY A 301 -9.65 -4.76 23.50
N PRO A 302 -9.91 -6.06 23.76
CA PRO A 302 -9.28 -7.14 23.02
C PRO A 302 -9.83 -7.22 21.58
N ALA A 303 -8.92 -7.44 20.60
CA ALA A 303 -9.27 -7.68 19.21
C ALA A 303 -10.24 -8.86 19.10
N ARG A 304 -11.38 -8.69 18.43
CA ARG A 304 -12.30 -9.78 18.08
C ARG A 304 -12.04 -10.18 16.64
N PHE A 305 -11.78 -11.45 16.45
CA PHE A 305 -11.68 -12.10 15.15
C PHE A 305 -13.10 -12.26 14.58
N ASP A 306 -13.36 -11.71 13.39
CA ASP A 306 -14.60 -12.00 12.65
C ASP A 306 -14.37 -13.27 11.82
N PRO A 307 -15.13 -14.36 12.03
CA PRO A 307 -14.94 -15.64 11.32
C PRO A 307 -15.37 -15.61 9.85
N VAL A 308 -15.88 -14.50 9.34
CA VAL A 308 -16.23 -14.36 7.91
C VAL A 308 -15.23 -13.40 7.27
N ASP A 309 -14.02 -13.91 6.98
CA ASP A 309 -13.00 -13.21 6.21
C ASP A 309 -13.40 -13.18 4.72
N PRO A 310 -13.75 -12.00 4.14
CA PRO A 310 -14.10 -11.90 2.73
C PRO A 310 -12.91 -12.12 1.79
N TYR A 311 -11.69 -12.29 2.33
CA TYR A 311 -10.45 -12.50 1.60
C TYR A 311 -9.96 -13.95 1.63
N ARG A 312 -10.65 -14.85 2.35
CA ARG A 312 -10.42 -16.29 2.12
C ARG A 312 -10.81 -16.61 0.70
N HIS A 313 -9.81 -16.91 -0.11
CA HIS A 313 -10.03 -17.50 -1.41
C HIS A 313 -10.85 -18.79 -1.21
N VAL A 314 -12.08 -18.78 -1.67
CA VAL A 314 -12.86 -20.01 -1.87
C VAL A 314 -12.50 -20.42 -3.29
N ASP A 315 -11.81 -21.56 -3.43
CA ASP A 315 -11.48 -22.19 -4.71
C ASP A 315 -12.72 -22.39 -5.60
#